data_af568e8952e97d87cb5e6c7327f0c075
#
_entry.id   af568e8952e97d87cb5e6c7327f0c075
#
_cell.length_a   1.000
_cell.length_b   1.000
_cell.length_c   1.000
_cell.angle_alpha   90.00
_cell.angle_beta   90.00
_cell.angle_gamma   90.00
#
_symmetry.space_group_name_H-M   'P 1'
#
loop_
_entity.id
_entity.type
_entity.pdbx_description
1 polymer ?
#
loop_
_entity_poly.entity_id
_entity_poly.type
_entity_poly.pdbx_seq_one_letter_code
_entity_poly.pdbx_strand_id
1 'polypeptide(L)'
;MIRRLLTLGAIAIGLIVAAIFGATAYQALRTPLQVSSSGSLTPENCAPGPCVDVKGFTLWISEVRVDGGLVSMKVKFRNSSVATQASPEDLQLIDTTRHVSGLVVDSPGCTTWTRHEFANGETFGPVNICFRVFSTVRPFILRWSPDLGLFCCETNIKLN
;
A
#
# COMPACT_ATOMS: atom_id res chain seq x y z
N MET A 1 17.78 57.29 -1.92
CA MET A 1 16.47 56.76 -2.35
C MET A 1 16.57 55.36 -2.98
N ILE A 2 17.48 55.08 -3.88
CA ILE A 2 17.63 53.83 -4.61
C ILE A 2 17.81 52.60 -3.70
N ARG A 3 18.62 52.70 -2.61
CA ARG A 3 18.82 51.56 -1.70
C ARG A 3 17.53 51.08 -1.00
N ARG A 4 16.63 51.98 -0.65
CA ARG A 4 15.36 51.61 -0.01
C ARG A 4 14.38 50.94 -0.99
N LEU A 5 14.42 51.34 -2.25
CA LEU A 5 13.62 50.67 -3.31
C LEU A 5 14.12 49.27 -3.60
N LEU A 6 15.42 49.04 -3.61
CA LEU A 6 16.01 47.72 -3.82
C LEU A 6 15.70 46.74 -2.65
N THR A 7 15.76 47.23 -1.41
CA THR A 7 15.40 46.38 -0.25
C THR A 7 13.92 46.04 -0.21
N LEU A 8 13.02 46.97 -0.55
CA LEU A 8 11.59 46.69 -0.63
C LEU A 8 11.26 45.71 -1.75
N GLY A 9 11.93 45.82 -2.91
CA GLY A 9 11.78 44.86 -4.01
C GLY A 9 12.26 43.45 -3.66
N ALA A 10 13.39 43.32 -2.96
CA ALA A 10 13.89 42.00 -2.52
C ALA A 10 12.96 41.32 -1.50
N ILE A 11 12.38 42.09 -0.57
CA ILE A 11 11.43 41.56 0.41
C ILE A 11 10.14 41.10 -0.29
N ALA A 12 9.63 41.88 -1.25
CA ALA A 12 8.41 41.50 -1.97
C ALA A 12 8.61 40.22 -2.79
N ILE A 13 9.75 40.06 -3.47
CA ILE A 13 10.08 38.83 -4.21
C ILE A 13 10.22 37.64 -3.26
N GLY A 14 10.88 37.81 -2.11
CA GLY A 14 11.02 36.76 -1.10
C GLY A 14 9.66 36.28 -0.55
N LEU A 15 8.73 37.19 -0.31
CA LEU A 15 7.38 36.84 0.16
C LEU A 15 6.55 36.11 -0.92
N ILE A 16 6.69 36.50 -2.19
CA ILE A 16 6.01 35.81 -3.30
C ILE A 16 6.55 34.40 -3.47
N VAL A 17 7.85 34.23 -3.43
CA VAL A 17 8.48 32.89 -3.52
C VAL A 17 8.04 32.01 -2.34
N ALA A 18 8.07 32.56 -1.11
CA ALA A 18 7.62 31.82 0.07
C ALA A 18 6.12 31.45 0.00
N ALA A 19 5.28 32.32 -0.55
CA ALA A 19 3.86 32.04 -0.73
C ALA A 19 3.60 30.94 -1.77
N ILE A 20 4.37 30.94 -2.88
CA ILE A 20 4.26 29.90 -3.92
C ILE A 20 4.71 28.54 -3.37
N PHE A 21 5.87 28.48 -2.71
CA PHE A 21 6.35 27.22 -2.11
C PHE A 21 5.46 26.75 -0.95
N GLY A 22 4.96 27.66 -0.15
CA GLY A 22 4.01 27.34 0.94
C GLY A 22 2.68 26.80 0.41
N ALA A 23 2.13 27.40 -0.66
CA ALA A 23 0.89 26.95 -1.26
C ALA A 23 1.02 25.57 -1.94
N THR A 24 2.14 25.31 -2.63
CA THR A 24 2.39 24.01 -3.25
C THR A 24 2.62 22.92 -2.22
N ALA A 25 3.37 23.20 -1.15
CA ALA A 25 3.55 22.26 -0.05
C ALA A 25 2.22 21.98 0.69
N TYR A 26 1.40 22.99 0.90
CA TYR A 26 0.09 22.86 1.55
C TYR A 26 -0.90 22.07 0.69
N GLN A 27 -0.89 22.25 -0.64
CA GLN A 27 -1.70 21.46 -1.53
C GLN A 27 -1.21 20.00 -1.61
N ALA A 28 0.10 19.77 -1.60
CA ALA A 28 0.66 18.42 -1.55
C ALA A 28 0.28 17.66 -0.26
N LEU A 29 0.10 18.36 0.85
CA LEU A 29 -0.35 17.78 2.11
C LEU A 29 -1.88 17.57 2.18
N ARG A 30 -2.67 18.30 1.38
CA ARG A 30 -4.13 18.20 1.36
C ARG A 30 -4.71 17.35 0.24
N THR A 31 -3.99 17.16 -0.84
CA THR A 31 -4.37 16.15 -1.82
C THR A 31 -4.21 14.80 -1.15
N PRO A 32 -5.32 14.06 -0.85
CA PRO A 32 -5.15 12.66 -0.54
C PRO A 32 -4.35 12.11 -1.71
N LEU A 33 -3.23 11.46 -1.40
CA LEU A 33 -2.45 10.74 -2.39
C LEU A 33 -3.44 9.84 -3.13
N GLN A 34 -3.95 10.31 -4.25
CA GLN A 34 -4.56 9.41 -5.22
C GLN A 34 -3.38 8.60 -5.70
N VAL A 35 -3.19 7.47 -5.04
CA VAL A 35 -2.34 6.41 -5.56
C VAL A 35 -2.98 6.06 -6.89
N SER A 36 -2.50 6.67 -7.94
CA SER A 36 -2.68 6.14 -9.28
C SER A 36 -2.06 4.76 -9.21
N SER A 37 -2.91 3.75 -9.06
CA SER A 37 -2.55 2.38 -9.33
C SER A 37 -2.18 2.33 -10.81
N SER A 38 -0.95 2.68 -11.13
CA SER A 38 -0.35 2.48 -12.45
C SER A 38 0.00 1.01 -12.64
N GLY A 39 -0.81 0.11 -12.08
CA GLY A 39 -0.80 -1.29 -12.37
C GLY A 39 -1.94 -1.58 -13.31
N SER A 40 -1.62 -1.99 -14.53
CA SER A 40 -2.61 -2.56 -15.44
C SER A 40 -3.22 -3.79 -14.77
N LEU A 41 -4.43 -3.65 -14.23
CA LEU A 41 -5.26 -4.78 -13.82
C LEU A 41 -5.69 -5.48 -15.12
N THR A 42 -4.83 -6.32 -15.69
CA THR A 42 -5.25 -7.23 -16.74
C THR A 42 -5.89 -8.45 -16.09
N PRO A 43 -7.18 -8.71 -16.31
CA PRO A 43 -7.89 -9.86 -15.72
C PRO A 43 -7.20 -11.20 -15.95
N GLU A 44 -6.47 -11.36 -17.06
CA GLU A 44 -5.74 -12.58 -17.42
C GLU A 44 -4.61 -12.93 -16.46
N ASN A 45 -3.97 -11.93 -15.84
CA ASN A 45 -2.87 -12.16 -14.89
C ASN A 45 -3.34 -12.32 -13.44
N CYS A 46 -4.64 -12.16 -13.19
CA CYS A 46 -5.22 -12.14 -11.85
C CYS A 46 -6.09 -13.36 -11.50
N ALA A 47 -6.07 -14.42 -12.29
CA ALA A 47 -6.79 -15.66 -11.97
C ALA A 47 -5.91 -16.59 -11.09
N PRO A 48 -6.49 -17.28 -10.08
CA PRO A 48 -7.84 -17.10 -9.54
C PRO A 48 -7.87 -16.04 -8.43
N GLY A 49 -8.73 -15.04 -8.56
CA GLY A 49 -8.95 -14.03 -7.53
C GLY A 49 -8.29 -12.68 -7.83
N PRO A 50 -8.53 -11.68 -6.97
CA PRO A 50 -7.98 -10.37 -7.17
C PRO A 50 -6.46 -10.36 -7.08
N CYS A 51 -5.81 -9.55 -7.91
CA CYS A 51 -4.40 -9.26 -7.80
C CYS A 51 -4.14 -7.77 -7.96
N VAL A 52 -2.95 -7.35 -7.56
CA VAL A 52 -2.45 -6.00 -7.79
C VAL A 52 -0.98 -6.09 -8.14
N ASP A 53 -0.56 -5.26 -9.07
CA ASP A 53 0.85 -5.06 -9.42
C ASP A 53 1.27 -3.65 -9.04
N VAL A 54 2.38 -3.55 -8.32
CA VAL A 54 2.99 -2.29 -7.94
C VAL A 54 4.44 -2.30 -8.40
N LYS A 55 4.72 -1.59 -9.49
CA LYS A 55 6.06 -1.48 -10.06
C LYS A 55 6.73 -2.83 -10.38
N GLY A 56 5.96 -3.80 -10.83
CA GLY A 56 6.44 -5.14 -11.13
C GLY A 56 6.51 -6.09 -9.94
N PHE A 57 6.07 -5.66 -8.75
CA PHE A 57 5.84 -6.55 -7.64
C PHE A 57 4.35 -6.86 -7.55
N THR A 58 3.98 -8.12 -7.79
CA THR A 58 2.59 -8.55 -7.93
C THR A 58 2.16 -9.37 -6.72
N LEU A 59 0.99 -9.07 -6.19
CA LEU A 59 0.31 -9.81 -5.13
C LEU A 59 -0.99 -10.40 -5.67
N TRP A 60 -1.14 -11.73 -5.61
CA TRP A 60 -2.39 -12.45 -5.85
C TRP A 60 -3.06 -12.82 -4.53
N ILE A 61 -4.39 -12.74 -4.50
CA ILE A 61 -5.22 -13.11 -3.36
C ILE A 61 -6.24 -14.12 -3.85
N SER A 62 -6.41 -15.20 -3.10
CA SER A 62 -7.41 -16.24 -3.40
C SER A 62 -7.95 -16.88 -2.12
N GLU A 63 -9.04 -17.62 -2.25
CA GLU A 63 -9.64 -18.41 -1.18
C GLU A 63 -9.94 -17.59 0.10
N VAL A 64 -10.53 -16.40 -0.05
CA VAL A 64 -10.92 -15.57 1.10
C VAL A 64 -12.06 -16.22 1.85
N ARG A 65 -11.85 -16.56 3.11
CA ARG A 65 -12.82 -17.19 4.02
C ARG A 65 -12.97 -16.36 5.29
N VAL A 66 -14.15 -16.39 5.85
CA VAL A 66 -14.47 -15.72 7.12
C VAL A 66 -15.04 -16.76 8.06
N ASP A 67 -14.42 -16.95 9.20
CA ASP A 67 -14.84 -17.90 10.22
C ASP A 67 -14.57 -17.34 11.62
N GLY A 68 -15.63 -17.22 12.44
CA GLY A 68 -15.53 -16.85 13.85
C GLY A 68 -14.77 -15.55 14.15
N GLY A 69 -14.84 -14.54 13.26
CA GLY A 69 -14.08 -13.29 13.41
C GLY A 69 -12.62 -13.39 12.94
N LEU A 70 -12.28 -14.48 12.28
CA LEU A 70 -11.00 -14.67 11.59
C LEU A 70 -11.25 -14.62 10.08
N VAL A 71 -10.50 -13.78 9.38
CA VAL A 71 -10.47 -13.75 7.92
C VAL A 71 -9.19 -14.42 7.47
N SER A 72 -9.30 -15.48 6.70
CA SER A 72 -8.16 -16.19 6.10
C SER A 72 -8.17 -16.04 4.59
N MET A 73 -7.00 -16.01 3.99
CA MET A 73 -6.83 -15.96 2.53
C MET A 73 -5.48 -16.52 2.12
N LYS A 74 -5.40 -17.03 0.89
CA LYS A 74 -4.13 -17.39 0.29
C LYS A 74 -3.55 -16.19 -0.44
N VAL A 75 -2.28 -15.91 -0.19
CA VAL A 75 -1.52 -14.87 -0.89
C VAL A 75 -0.31 -15.47 -1.59
N LYS A 76 0.00 -14.94 -2.77
CA LYS A 76 1.17 -15.29 -3.57
C LYS A 76 1.81 -14.00 -4.06
N PHE A 77 3.12 -13.91 -3.94
CA PHE A 77 3.90 -12.77 -4.44
C PHE A 77 4.78 -13.19 -5.62
N ARG A 78 5.02 -12.27 -6.53
CA ARG A 78 6.02 -12.39 -7.59
C ARG A 78 6.69 -11.07 -7.82
N ASN A 79 8.03 -11.09 -7.87
CA ASN A 79 8.80 -9.94 -8.30
C ASN A 79 9.17 -10.08 -9.78
N SER A 80 8.82 -9.10 -10.59
CA SER A 80 9.20 -8.98 -12.01
C SER A 80 10.03 -7.72 -12.27
N SER A 81 10.59 -7.14 -11.21
CA SER A 81 11.33 -5.88 -11.22
C SER A 81 12.71 -6.05 -10.59
N VAL A 82 13.30 -4.97 -10.12
CA VAL A 82 14.53 -4.99 -9.32
C VAL A 82 14.30 -5.73 -8.00
N ALA A 83 15.36 -6.07 -7.29
CA ALA A 83 15.26 -6.70 -5.97
C ALA A 83 14.37 -5.87 -5.04
N THR A 84 13.44 -6.53 -4.39
CA THR A 84 12.50 -5.92 -3.45
C THR A 84 12.31 -6.81 -2.23
N GLN A 85 11.63 -6.32 -1.23
CA GLN A 85 11.38 -7.05 0.02
C GLN A 85 9.89 -7.11 0.30
N ALA A 86 9.45 -8.20 0.91
CA ALA A 86 8.12 -8.32 1.48
C ALA A 86 8.20 -8.74 2.94
N SER A 87 7.49 -8.04 3.77
CA SER A 87 7.35 -8.29 5.20
C SER A 87 5.89 -8.61 5.54
N PRO A 88 5.62 -9.45 6.57
CA PRO A 88 4.25 -9.66 7.05
C PRO A 88 3.56 -8.36 7.45
N GLU A 89 4.31 -7.39 7.99
CA GLU A 89 3.78 -6.10 8.44
C GLU A 89 3.29 -5.22 7.29
N ASP A 90 3.70 -5.51 6.05
CA ASP A 90 3.26 -4.78 4.85
C ASP A 90 1.79 -5.03 4.53
N LEU A 91 1.16 -6.06 5.15
CA LEU A 91 -0.23 -6.44 4.94
C LEU A 91 -1.07 -6.11 6.17
N GLN A 92 -2.15 -5.37 5.94
CA GLN A 92 -3.15 -5.05 6.95
C GLN A 92 -4.55 -5.26 6.38
N LEU A 93 -5.47 -5.77 7.19
CA LEU A 93 -6.88 -5.90 6.82
C LEU A 93 -7.71 -4.84 7.53
N ILE A 94 -8.57 -4.17 6.79
CA ILE A 94 -9.51 -3.16 7.29
C ILE A 94 -10.92 -3.72 7.13
N ASP A 95 -11.66 -3.80 8.23
CA ASP A 95 -13.06 -4.21 8.22
C ASP A 95 -14.03 -3.04 8.03
N THR A 96 -15.32 -3.33 7.96
CA THR A 96 -16.37 -2.32 7.78
C THR A 96 -16.53 -1.34 8.94
N THR A 97 -15.99 -1.66 10.12
CA THR A 97 -15.91 -0.75 11.27
C THR A 97 -14.69 0.16 11.24
N ARG A 98 -13.87 0.05 10.18
CA ARG A 98 -12.57 0.72 10.00
C ARG A 98 -11.49 0.24 10.98
N HIS A 99 -11.70 -0.91 11.62
CA HIS A 99 -10.65 -1.52 12.41
C HIS A 99 -9.55 -2.07 11.50
N VAL A 100 -8.30 -1.76 11.83
CA VAL A 100 -7.11 -2.20 11.10
C VAL A 100 -6.46 -3.33 11.86
N SER A 101 -6.31 -4.48 11.22
CA SER A 101 -5.72 -5.68 11.80
C SER A 101 -4.44 -6.07 11.07
N GLY A 102 -3.40 -6.39 11.82
CA GLY A 102 -2.21 -7.07 11.31
C GLY A 102 -2.41 -8.58 11.20
N LEU A 103 -1.41 -9.28 10.67
CA LEU A 103 -1.43 -10.73 10.58
C LEU A 103 -1.49 -11.40 11.96
N VAL A 104 -2.27 -12.47 12.03
CA VAL A 104 -2.32 -13.36 13.20
C VAL A 104 -1.25 -14.44 13.02
N VAL A 105 -0.32 -14.53 13.95
CA VAL A 105 0.82 -15.47 13.87
C VAL A 105 0.59 -16.78 14.63
N ASP A 106 -0.29 -16.80 15.63
CA ASP A 106 -0.45 -17.91 16.57
C ASP A 106 -1.80 -18.64 16.41
N SER A 107 -2.26 -18.83 15.18
CA SER A 107 -3.52 -19.55 14.92
C SER A 107 -3.27 -20.76 14.02
N PRO A 108 -3.89 -21.91 14.32
CA PRO A 108 -3.77 -23.09 13.47
C PRO A 108 -4.19 -22.80 12.03
N GLY A 109 -3.38 -23.22 11.08
CA GLY A 109 -3.62 -23.00 9.65
C GLY A 109 -3.32 -21.59 9.15
N CYS A 110 -2.84 -20.69 10.00
CA CYS A 110 -2.36 -19.37 9.62
C CYS A 110 -0.84 -19.38 9.50
N THR A 111 -0.33 -18.91 8.40
CA THR A 111 1.11 -18.85 8.12
C THR A 111 1.61 -17.43 8.28
N THR A 112 2.79 -17.28 8.85
CA THR A 112 3.56 -16.04 8.80
C THR A 112 4.91 -16.34 8.18
N TRP A 113 5.64 -15.30 7.80
CA TRP A 113 7.01 -15.41 7.32
C TRP A 113 7.86 -14.31 7.92
N THR A 114 9.16 -14.46 7.88
CA THR A 114 10.10 -13.38 8.14
C THR A 114 10.26 -12.54 6.87
N ARG A 115 10.70 -11.29 7.02
CA ARG A 115 11.01 -10.42 5.88
C ARG A 115 11.84 -11.18 4.85
N HIS A 116 11.37 -11.20 3.61
CA HIS A 116 11.98 -11.94 2.51
C HIS A 116 12.42 -10.98 1.41
N GLU A 117 13.63 -11.19 0.90
CA GLU A 117 14.17 -10.47 -0.25
C GLU A 117 13.91 -11.27 -1.52
N PHE A 118 13.24 -10.64 -2.47
CA PHE A 118 12.90 -11.26 -3.76
C PHE A 118 13.86 -10.83 -4.84
N ALA A 119 14.49 -11.79 -5.50
CA ALA A 119 15.18 -11.56 -6.76
C ALA A 119 14.18 -11.33 -7.92
N ASN A 120 14.65 -10.80 -9.04
CA ASN A 120 13.83 -10.69 -10.24
C ASN A 120 13.39 -12.09 -10.71
N GLY A 121 12.10 -12.25 -10.99
CA GLY A 121 11.46 -13.50 -11.39
C GLY A 121 11.06 -14.41 -10.24
N GLU A 122 11.46 -14.11 -9.02
CA GLU A 122 11.16 -14.92 -7.86
C GLU A 122 9.67 -14.88 -7.49
N THR A 123 9.18 -16.02 -7.01
CA THR A 123 7.79 -16.19 -6.56
C THR A 123 7.79 -16.80 -5.16
N PHE A 124 6.92 -16.29 -4.28
CA PHE A 124 6.69 -16.80 -2.93
C PHE A 124 5.23 -17.12 -2.72
N GLY A 125 4.95 -18.21 -2.06
CA GLY A 125 3.58 -18.69 -1.81
C GLY A 125 3.08 -19.68 -2.89
N PRO A 126 1.77 -20.04 -2.86
CA PRO A 126 0.74 -19.44 -1.99
C PRO A 126 0.89 -19.84 -0.52
N VAL A 127 0.72 -18.87 0.37
CA VAL A 127 0.67 -19.06 1.82
C VAL A 127 -0.66 -18.63 2.36
N ASN A 128 -1.18 -19.33 3.39
CA ASN A 128 -2.43 -18.96 4.03
C ASN A 128 -2.18 -17.97 5.15
N ILE A 129 -2.68 -16.74 5.02
CA ILE A 129 -2.57 -15.69 6.01
C ILE A 129 -3.91 -15.42 6.68
N CYS A 130 -3.88 -14.93 7.91
CA CYS A 130 -5.09 -14.68 8.70
C CYS A 130 -5.05 -13.32 9.37
N PHE A 131 -6.24 -12.73 9.53
CA PHE A 131 -6.47 -11.47 10.22
C PHE A 131 -7.65 -11.62 11.19
N ARG A 132 -7.54 -11.03 12.37
CA ARG A 132 -8.65 -10.97 13.31
C ARG A 132 -9.45 -9.69 13.05
N VAL A 133 -10.77 -9.83 12.86
CA VAL A 133 -11.67 -8.72 12.56
C VAL A 133 -12.74 -8.56 13.63
N PHE A 134 -13.22 -7.35 13.84
CA PHE A 134 -14.37 -7.07 14.70
C PHE A 134 -15.70 -7.22 13.96
N SER A 135 -15.70 -6.93 12.67
CA SER A 135 -16.87 -7.12 11.83
C SER A 135 -16.59 -8.19 10.78
N THR A 136 -17.48 -9.16 10.66
CA THR A 136 -17.43 -10.19 9.61
C THR A 136 -18.19 -9.79 8.35
N VAL A 137 -18.75 -8.58 8.34
CA VAL A 137 -19.50 -8.05 7.21
C VAL A 137 -18.53 -7.59 6.10
N ARG A 138 -18.76 -8.07 4.89
CA ARG A 138 -18.02 -7.65 3.69
C ARG A 138 -18.50 -6.27 3.18
N PRO A 139 -17.70 -5.53 2.42
CA PRO A 139 -16.37 -5.87 1.93
C PRO A 139 -15.27 -5.63 2.97
N PHE A 140 -14.18 -6.37 2.84
CA PHE A 140 -12.92 -6.03 3.51
C PHE A 140 -12.01 -5.26 2.57
N ILE A 141 -11.07 -4.52 3.12
CA ILE A 141 -10.00 -3.87 2.36
C ILE A 141 -8.68 -4.45 2.84
N LEU A 142 -7.97 -5.13 1.95
CA LEU A 142 -6.59 -5.52 2.20
C LEU A 142 -5.70 -4.36 1.77
N ARG A 143 -5.04 -3.74 2.74
CA ARG A 143 -4.03 -2.72 2.54
C ARG A 143 -2.69 -3.42 2.38
N TRP A 144 -1.97 -3.08 1.33
CA TRP A 144 -0.63 -3.58 1.07
C TRP A 144 0.32 -2.42 0.82
N SER A 145 1.40 -2.38 1.61
CA SER A 145 2.41 -1.31 1.59
C SER A 145 3.79 -1.92 1.35
N PRO A 146 4.10 -2.41 0.13
CA PRO A 146 5.37 -3.05 -0.14
C PRO A 146 6.55 -2.07 -0.01
N ASP A 147 7.67 -2.56 0.50
CA ASP A 147 8.91 -1.79 0.63
C ASP A 147 9.64 -1.74 -0.72
N LEU A 148 9.21 -0.81 -1.57
CA LEU A 148 9.80 -0.55 -2.90
C LEU A 148 10.64 0.73 -2.92
N GLY A 149 11.15 1.15 -1.77
CA GLY A 149 11.98 2.34 -1.58
C GLY A 149 11.20 3.55 -1.05
N LEU A 150 11.92 4.64 -0.82
CA LEU A 150 11.35 5.88 -0.25
C LEU A 150 10.17 6.38 -1.09
N PHE A 151 9.06 6.68 -0.41
CA PHE A 151 7.84 7.27 -1.00
C PHE A 151 6.99 6.33 -1.89
N CYS A 152 7.09 5.04 -1.75
CA CYS A 152 6.26 4.07 -2.45
C CYS A 152 5.59 3.13 -1.45
N CYS A 153 4.52 2.71 -1.70
CA CYS A 153 3.35 2.59 -2.49
C CYS A 153 2.35 1.89 -1.60
N GLU A 154 1.37 2.57 -1.08
CA GLU A 154 0.24 1.91 -0.42
C GLU A 154 -0.83 1.62 -1.47
N THR A 155 -1.36 0.42 -1.47
CA THR A 155 -2.50 0.04 -2.31
C THR A 155 -3.56 -0.66 -1.48
N ASN A 156 -4.82 -0.46 -1.87
CA ASN A 156 -5.98 -1.01 -1.20
C ASN A 156 -6.73 -1.93 -2.15
N ILE A 157 -6.91 -3.19 -1.73
CA ILE A 157 -7.55 -4.23 -2.52
C ILE A 157 -8.88 -4.55 -1.86
N LYS A 158 -9.97 -4.32 -2.57
CA LYS A 158 -11.32 -4.63 -2.07
C LYS A 158 -11.60 -6.12 -2.21
N LEU A 159 -11.97 -6.77 -1.10
CA LEU A 159 -12.34 -8.17 -1.02
C LEU A 159 -13.86 -8.28 -0.79
N ASN A 160 -14.56 -8.74 -1.79
CA ASN A 160 -16.03 -8.89 -1.76
C ASN A 160 -16.45 -10.27 -1.29
#